data_2aa5b0ca8f43f1308479b7f4a770c956
#
_entry.id   2aa5b0ca8f43f1308479b7f4a770c956
#
_cell.length_a   1.000
_cell.length_b   1.000
_cell.length_c   1.000
_cell.angle_alpha   90.00
_cell.angle_beta   90.00
_cell.angle_gamma   90.00
#
_symmetry.space_group_name_H-M   'P 1'
#
loop_
_entity.id
_entity.type
_entity.pdbx_description
1 polymer ?
#
loop_
_entity_poly.entity_id
_entity_poly.type
_entity_poly.pdbx_seq_one_letter_code
_entity_poly.pdbx_strand_id
1 'polypeptide(L)'
;LGIVELTVALHRVFSSPADKLVFDVSHQTYAHKMLTGRAWNYLDPERMGTLSGFASPVESEHDHFSMGHTSTSVSLAAGLARARDLAGDRYDVVAVIGDGSLSGGLAFEGLDDVARMGTGLIVVVNDNEWSISRNQGGLYASLARLRESRGTAADNPFRALGLDYAYVEDGNDEQAVEAALAAVRGCDHPVVLHVHTRKGLGFAPAEADEESWHHVGPFDPETGEKLGGGRASGGIVATAPATYADITGEHLLARMASDQRLVAISSATPYMMGFTPARREAAGRQFVDVGIAEEHAVTLAAGLAAGGAHPVYGVYGTFLQRAYDQIWHDVCLNAAPVTILVFGSSAFGTTDATHLGFYDIAMLGDMPGLTYLAPTCREEYLAMLDWACGW
;
A
#
# COMPACT_ATOMS: atom_id res chain seq x y z
N LEU A 1 11.63 6.44 -0.95
CA LEU A 1 10.17 6.71 -0.98
C LEU A 1 9.83 8.09 -1.57
N GLY A 2 10.84 8.97 -1.81
CA GLY A 2 10.62 10.32 -2.37
C GLY A 2 9.75 11.22 -1.48
N ILE A 3 9.91 11.14 -0.15
CA ILE A 3 9.01 11.82 0.79
C ILE A 3 9.73 12.75 1.77
N VAL A 4 11.06 12.75 1.78
CA VAL A 4 11.83 13.48 2.80
C VAL A 4 11.64 14.99 2.63
N GLU A 5 11.88 15.50 1.44
CA GLU A 5 11.74 16.91 1.10
C GLU A 5 10.30 17.39 1.31
N LEU A 6 9.33 16.60 0.85
CA LEU A 6 7.91 16.86 1.07
C LEU A 6 7.57 16.92 2.57
N THR A 7 8.12 16.01 3.39
CA THR A 7 7.89 16.01 4.84
C THR A 7 8.50 17.23 5.51
N VAL A 8 9.72 17.64 5.12
CA VAL A 8 10.36 18.85 5.63
C VAL A 8 9.53 20.08 5.26
N ALA A 9 9.12 20.21 4.01
CA ALA A 9 8.27 21.32 3.54
C ALA A 9 6.93 21.37 4.29
N LEU A 10 6.28 20.23 4.55
CA LEU A 10 5.06 20.15 5.36
C LEU A 10 5.29 20.73 6.76
N HIS A 11 6.38 20.37 7.43
CA HIS A 11 6.69 20.88 8.78
C HIS A 11 7.16 22.33 8.80
N ARG A 12 7.56 22.92 7.68
CA ARG A 12 7.85 24.34 7.56
C ARG A 12 6.60 25.19 7.34
N VAL A 13 5.64 24.65 6.59
CA VAL A 13 4.41 25.37 6.26
C VAL A 13 3.34 25.20 7.33
N PHE A 14 3.18 24.02 7.89
CA PHE A 14 2.13 23.69 8.86
C PHE A 14 2.68 23.49 10.26
N SER A 15 1.93 23.92 11.24
CA SER A 15 2.32 23.87 12.67
C SER A 15 1.76 22.62 13.35
N SER A 16 2.35 21.44 13.07
CA SER A 16 1.98 20.19 13.78
C SER A 16 2.37 20.28 15.27
N PRO A 17 1.54 19.82 16.23
CA PRO A 17 0.30 19.07 16.07
C PRO A 17 -0.98 19.93 15.95
N ALA A 18 -0.88 21.28 15.97
CA ALA A 18 -2.04 22.15 15.83
C ALA A 18 -2.72 21.91 14.48
N ASP A 19 -1.99 22.08 13.38
CA ASP A 19 -2.40 21.61 12.07
C ASP A 19 -2.28 20.09 11.99
N LYS A 20 -3.23 19.43 11.33
CA LYS A 20 -3.35 17.97 11.31
C LYS A 20 -2.71 17.37 10.06
N LEU A 21 -1.58 16.69 10.22
CA LEU A 21 -0.91 15.95 9.15
C LEU A 21 -1.26 14.45 9.26
N VAL A 22 -1.94 13.90 8.27
CA VAL A 22 -2.35 12.49 8.23
C VAL A 22 -1.62 11.79 7.10
N PHE A 23 -0.64 10.97 7.42
CA PHE A 23 0.14 10.21 6.45
C PHE A 23 -0.52 8.87 6.19
N ASP A 24 -0.86 8.58 4.94
CA ASP A 24 -1.42 7.28 4.53
C ASP A 24 -0.42 6.15 4.79
N VAL A 25 -0.87 4.98 5.22
CA VAL A 25 -0.01 3.86 5.67
C VAL A 25 0.93 4.27 6.79
N SER A 26 1.62 5.38 6.62
CA SER A 26 2.62 6.00 7.50
C SER A 26 3.96 5.26 7.64
N HIS A 27 4.23 4.22 6.84
CA HIS A 27 5.54 3.56 6.77
C HIS A 27 6.67 4.50 6.29
N GLN A 28 6.32 5.63 5.69
CA GLN A 28 7.25 6.66 5.19
C GLN A 28 7.53 7.78 6.19
N THR A 29 7.04 7.69 7.44
CA THR A 29 7.08 8.79 8.42
C THR A 29 8.41 8.93 9.19
N TYR A 30 9.50 8.36 8.71
CA TYR A 30 10.81 8.49 9.37
C TYR A 30 11.22 9.96 9.57
N ALA A 31 11.15 10.79 8.52
CA ALA A 31 11.46 12.22 8.60
C ALA A 31 10.49 12.95 9.55
N HIS A 32 9.19 12.65 9.49
CA HIS A 32 8.18 13.20 10.40
C HIS A 32 8.51 12.86 11.86
N LYS A 33 8.84 11.61 12.17
CA LYS A 33 9.23 11.18 13.52
C LYS A 33 10.51 11.88 13.98
N MET A 34 11.51 12.02 13.10
CA MET A 34 12.75 12.74 13.44
C MET A 34 12.48 14.20 13.77
N LEU A 35 11.67 14.91 12.96
CA LEU A 35 11.33 16.31 13.13
C LEU A 35 10.43 16.56 14.38
N THR A 36 9.72 15.55 14.83
CA THR A 36 8.84 15.60 16.02
C THR A 36 9.46 15.00 17.28
N GLY A 37 10.80 15.05 17.39
CA GLY A 37 11.54 14.72 18.61
C GLY A 37 11.90 13.25 18.79
N ARG A 38 11.68 12.41 17.79
CA ARG A 38 11.96 10.96 17.85
C ARG A 38 13.21 10.54 17.07
N ALA A 39 14.08 11.47 16.67
CA ALA A 39 15.30 11.20 15.92
C ALA A 39 16.23 10.22 16.65
N TRP A 40 16.19 10.20 17.98
CA TRP A 40 16.97 9.28 18.81
C TRP A 40 16.75 7.80 18.45
N ASN A 41 15.56 7.42 18.00
CA ASN A 41 15.28 6.02 17.60
C ASN A 41 16.09 5.55 16.38
N TYR A 42 16.55 6.50 15.58
CA TYR A 42 17.29 6.22 14.33
C TYR A 42 18.79 6.53 14.44
N LEU A 43 19.18 7.32 15.43
CA LEU A 43 20.55 7.80 15.62
C LEU A 43 21.28 7.07 16.77
N ASP A 44 20.54 6.46 17.68
CA ASP A 44 21.09 5.70 18.81
C ASP A 44 20.92 4.20 18.57
N PRO A 45 22.00 3.44 18.33
CA PRO A 45 21.94 1.99 18.07
C PRO A 45 21.26 1.18 19.19
N GLU A 46 21.36 1.62 20.45
CA GLU A 46 20.74 0.92 21.58
C GLU A 46 19.22 1.10 21.64
N ARG A 47 18.71 2.14 20.99
CA ARG A 47 17.29 2.50 20.96
C ARG A 47 16.63 2.23 19.62
N MET A 48 17.40 1.82 18.62
CA MET A 48 16.91 1.54 17.28
C MET A 48 15.83 0.44 17.30
N GLY A 49 14.69 0.69 16.63
CA GLY A 49 13.58 -0.25 16.55
C GLY A 49 12.70 -0.34 17.80
N THR A 50 12.82 0.59 18.76
CA THR A 50 11.94 0.66 19.93
C THR A 50 10.60 1.36 19.63
N LEU A 51 10.54 2.16 18.55
CA LEU A 51 9.31 2.75 18.07
C LEU A 51 8.67 1.89 16.97
N SER A 52 7.37 2.05 16.79
CA SER A 52 6.64 1.47 15.65
C SER A 52 7.22 1.96 14.32
N GLY A 53 7.17 1.13 13.30
CA GLY A 53 7.46 1.53 11.91
C GLY A 53 6.41 2.48 11.32
N PHE A 54 5.28 2.67 12.00
CA PHE A 54 4.11 3.46 11.57
C PHE A 54 3.81 4.58 12.55
N ALA A 55 2.98 5.55 12.15
CA ALA A 55 2.50 6.59 13.05
C ALA A 55 1.66 5.97 14.19
N SER A 56 1.82 6.50 15.39
CA SER A 56 1.14 6.00 16.59
C SER A 56 0.90 7.11 17.60
N PRO A 57 -0.37 7.41 17.98
CA PRO A 57 -0.69 8.41 19.01
C PRO A 57 -0.10 8.10 20.40
N VAL A 58 0.25 6.82 20.64
CA VAL A 58 0.91 6.42 21.89
C VAL A 58 2.35 6.96 21.96
N GLU A 59 2.97 7.21 20.80
CA GLU A 59 4.34 7.69 20.71
C GLU A 59 4.45 9.21 20.69
N SER A 60 3.47 9.90 20.12
CA SER A 60 3.53 11.36 19.90
C SER A 60 2.16 11.96 19.63
N GLU A 61 1.94 13.18 20.17
CA GLU A 61 0.76 13.99 19.84
C GLU A 61 0.70 14.48 18.38
N HIS A 62 1.81 14.38 17.66
CA HIS A 62 1.88 14.69 16.24
C HIS A 62 1.29 13.56 15.35
N ASP A 63 1.10 12.37 15.90
CA ASP A 63 0.50 11.21 15.22
C ASP A 63 -0.97 11.11 15.66
N HIS A 64 -1.91 11.43 14.77
CA HIS A 64 -3.33 11.50 15.14
C HIS A 64 -4.03 10.14 15.12
N PHE A 65 -3.48 9.17 14.43
CA PHE A 65 -4.04 7.82 14.26
C PHE A 65 -2.95 6.76 14.31
N SER A 66 -3.29 5.58 14.83
CA SER A 66 -2.48 4.37 14.59
C SER A 66 -2.70 3.94 13.15
N MET A 67 -1.65 4.05 12.34
CA MET A 67 -1.71 3.80 10.91
C MET A 67 -1.02 2.47 10.55
N GLY A 68 -1.14 2.04 9.31
CA GLY A 68 -0.50 0.83 8.79
C GLY A 68 -1.14 0.30 7.52
N HIS A 69 -2.45 0.52 7.34
CA HIS A 69 -3.18 0.17 6.12
C HIS A 69 -3.29 1.35 5.16
N THR A 70 -3.27 1.05 3.87
CA THR A 70 -3.37 2.02 2.77
C THR A 70 -4.76 2.64 2.64
N SER A 71 -4.85 3.75 1.90
CA SER A 71 -6.10 4.32 1.39
C SER A 71 -7.04 4.95 2.42
N THR A 72 -6.59 5.11 3.68
CA THR A 72 -7.44 5.59 4.78
C THR A 72 -7.28 7.08 5.08
N SER A 73 -6.17 7.69 4.68
CA SER A 73 -5.80 9.06 5.08
C SER A 73 -6.80 10.13 4.64
N VAL A 74 -7.36 10.00 3.43
CA VAL A 74 -8.32 10.99 2.90
C VAL A 74 -9.58 11.00 3.76
N SER A 75 -10.16 9.84 4.06
CA SER A 75 -11.36 9.72 4.90
C SER A 75 -11.12 10.18 6.33
N LEU A 76 -9.95 9.83 6.93
CA LEU A 76 -9.59 10.27 8.27
C LEU A 76 -9.42 11.79 8.34
N ALA A 77 -8.76 12.38 7.35
CA ALA A 77 -8.59 13.83 7.24
C ALA A 77 -9.93 14.54 7.00
N ALA A 78 -10.81 13.97 6.19
CA ALA A 78 -12.16 14.48 6.00
C ALA A 78 -12.96 14.54 7.32
N GLY A 79 -12.83 13.48 8.14
CA GLY A 79 -13.41 13.46 9.49
C GLY A 79 -12.86 14.55 10.40
N LEU A 80 -11.53 14.77 10.39
CA LEU A 80 -10.90 15.87 11.17
C LEU A 80 -11.35 17.26 10.71
N ALA A 81 -11.44 17.49 9.39
CA ALA A 81 -11.88 18.76 8.84
C ALA A 81 -13.33 19.08 9.23
N ARG A 82 -14.23 18.10 9.16
CA ARG A 82 -15.61 18.25 9.63
C ARG A 82 -15.71 18.51 11.13
N ALA A 83 -14.92 17.79 11.92
CA ALA A 83 -14.87 17.99 13.38
C ALA A 83 -14.38 19.40 13.73
N ARG A 84 -13.34 19.89 13.05
CA ARG A 84 -12.86 21.28 13.14
C ARG A 84 -13.98 22.29 12.91
N ASP A 85 -14.72 22.13 11.82
CA ASP A 85 -15.78 23.06 11.44
C ASP A 85 -16.94 23.05 12.44
N LEU A 86 -17.33 21.86 12.90
CA LEU A 86 -18.36 21.71 13.93
C LEU A 86 -17.96 22.34 15.27
N ALA A 87 -16.67 22.29 15.62
CA ALA A 87 -16.14 22.94 16.83
C ALA A 87 -15.95 24.45 16.66
N GLY A 88 -15.93 24.95 15.44
CA GLY A 88 -15.57 26.34 15.13
C GLY A 88 -14.08 26.62 15.25
N ASP A 89 -13.26 25.58 15.27
CA ASP A 89 -11.80 25.67 15.36
C ASP A 89 -11.18 26.13 14.02
N ARG A 90 -9.92 26.56 14.11
CA ARG A 90 -9.15 27.01 12.93
C ARG A 90 -7.79 26.34 12.92
N TYR A 91 -7.63 25.36 12.08
CA TYR A 91 -6.37 24.70 11.75
C TYR A 91 -6.46 24.04 10.36
N ASP A 92 -5.32 23.84 9.73
CA ASP A 92 -5.27 23.13 8.46
C ASP A 92 -5.31 21.63 8.70
N VAL A 93 -5.91 20.91 7.73
CA VAL A 93 -5.90 19.45 7.70
C VAL A 93 -5.31 19.00 6.38
N VAL A 94 -4.28 18.17 6.45
CA VAL A 94 -3.53 17.67 5.29
C VAL A 94 -3.50 16.15 5.30
N ALA A 95 -4.08 15.52 4.28
CA ALA A 95 -3.88 14.10 3.98
C ALA A 95 -2.69 13.96 3.04
N VAL A 96 -1.73 13.09 3.36
CA VAL A 96 -0.60 12.76 2.49
C VAL A 96 -0.76 11.32 2.06
N ILE A 97 -1.05 11.10 0.78
CA ILE A 97 -1.30 9.77 0.20
C ILE A 97 -0.33 9.49 -0.93
N GLY A 98 0.27 8.30 -0.94
CA GLY A 98 1.08 7.82 -2.06
C GLY A 98 0.20 7.37 -3.24
N ASP A 99 0.75 7.48 -4.44
CA ASP A 99 0.10 7.03 -5.68
C ASP A 99 -0.33 5.56 -5.61
N GLY A 100 0.50 4.67 -5.03
CA GLY A 100 0.13 3.27 -4.81
C GLY A 100 -1.13 3.10 -3.96
N SER A 101 -1.23 3.85 -2.86
CA SER A 101 -2.39 3.82 -1.95
C SER A 101 -3.65 4.43 -2.57
N LEU A 102 -3.48 5.32 -3.55
CA LEU A 102 -4.58 5.99 -4.24
C LEU A 102 -5.45 5.02 -5.06
N SER A 103 -4.95 3.84 -5.40
CA SER A 103 -5.73 2.81 -6.12
C SER A 103 -6.77 2.07 -5.27
N GLY A 104 -6.71 2.19 -3.95
CA GLY A 104 -7.69 1.53 -3.07
C GLY A 104 -9.08 2.17 -3.15
N GLY A 105 -10.13 1.35 -3.11
CA GLY A 105 -11.53 1.81 -3.22
C GLY A 105 -11.88 2.90 -2.20
N LEU A 106 -11.47 2.72 -0.94
CA LEU A 106 -11.71 3.69 0.13
C LEU A 106 -11.10 5.08 -0.15
N ALA A 107 -9.96 5.15 -0.88
CA ALA A 107 -9.39 6.43 -1.27
C ALA A 107 -10.28 7.16 -2.30
N PHE A 108 -10.86 6.42 -3.25
CA PHE A 108 -11.82 6.98 -4.21
C PHE A 108 -13.12 7.42 -3.53
N GLU A 109 -13.68 6.61 -2.63
CA GLU A 109 -14.84 6.98 -1.82
C GLU A 109 -14.57 8.26 -1.01
N GLY A 110 -13.37 8.34 -0.40
CA GLY A 110 -12.93 9.52 0.34
C GLY A 110 -12.81 10.76 -0.56
N LEU A 111 -12.23 10.65 -1.75
CA LEU A 111 -12.10 11.76 -2.70
C LEU A 111 -13.46 12.23 -3.22
N ASP A 112 -14.39 11.31 -3.52
CA ASP A 112 -15.75 11.64 -3.96
C ASP A 112 -16.52 12.43 -2.87
N ASP A 113 -16.44 11.97 -1.62
CA ASP A 113 -17.07 12.66 -0.49
C ASP A 113 -16.42 14.03 -0.22
N VAL A 114 -15.09 14.11 -0.24
CA VAL A 114 -14.31 15.34 -0.02
C VAL A 114 -14.66 16.39 -1.07
N ALA A 115 -14.85 16.03 -2.32
CA ALA A 115 -15.19 16.96 -3.40
C ALA A 115 -16.47 17.78 -3.14
N ARG A 116 -17.31 17.35 -2.21
CA ARG A 116 -18.58 18.02 -1.87
C ARG A 116 -18.59 18.63 -0.47
N MET A 117 -17.49 18.58 0.25
CA MET A 117 -17.46 19.00 1.65
C MET A 117 -17.67 20.50 1.85
N GLY A 118 -17.28 21.35 0.90
CA GLY A 118 -17.37 22.81 1.01
C GLY A 118 -16.54 23.38 2.16
N THR A 119 -15.47 22.69 2.55
CA THR A 119 -14.54 23.12 3.60
C THR A 119 -13.09 22.81 3.21
N GLY A 120 -12.14 23.54 3.77
CA GLY A 120 -10.71 23.38 3.45
C GLY A 120 -10.15 22.04 3.90
N LEU A 121 -9.62 21.29 2.95
CA LEU A 121 -8.84 20.08 3.13
C LEU A 121 -7.79 19.98 2.02
N ILE A 122 -6.55 19.73 2.37
CA ILE A 122 -5.47 19.56 1.43
C ILE A 122 -5.18 18.07 1.29
N VAL A 123 -5.27 17.52 0.07
CA VAL A 123 -4.87 16.15 -0.25
C VAL A 123 -3.58 16.21 -1.06
N VAL A 124 -2.46 15.87 -0.44
CA VAL A 124 -1.17 15.77 -1.11
C VAL A 124 -1.01 14.37 -1.68
N VAL A 125 -1.00 14.27 -3.01
CA VAL A 125 -0.69 13.02 -3.72
C VAL A 125 0.80 12.99 -4.02
N ASN A 126 1.53 12.13 -3.30
CA ASN A 126 2.95 11.86 -3.56
C ASN A 126 3.05 10.80 -4.66
N ASP A 127 3.27 11.24 -5.90
CA ASP A 127 3.37 10.38 -7.07
C ASP A 127 4.84 10.12 -7.42
N ASN A 128 5.31 8.93 -7.11
CA ASN A 128 6.65 8.45 -7.45
C ASN A 128 6.64 7.26 -8.43
N GLU A 129 5.50 6.97 -9.05
CA GLU A 129 5.26 5.91 -10.03
C GLU A 129 5.31 4.48 -9.50
N TRP A 130 5.51 4.30 -8.18
CA TRP A 130 5.74 3.01 -7.57
C TRP A 130 4.91 2.81 -6.30
N SER A 131 4.36 1.60 -6.16
CA SER A 131 4.01 1.01 -4.87
C SER A 131 5.18 0.16 -4.34
N ILE A 132 4.97 -1.09 -3.95
CA ILE A 132 6.05 -2.08 -3.78
C ILE A 132 6.66 -2.37 -5.15
N SER A 133 5.85 -2.86 -6.09
CA SER A 133 6.15 -3.03 -7.50
C SER A 133 5.71 -1.80 -8.31
N ARG A 134 5.99 -1.80 -9.60
CA ARG A 134 5.52 -0.75 -10.49
C ARG A 134 4.00 -0.74 -10.56
N ASN A 135 3.42 0.43 -10.45
CA ASN A 135 1.98 0.64 -10.45
C ASN A 135 1.30 0.14 -11.74
N GLN A 136 0.10 -0.46 -11.59
CA GLN A 136 -0.68 -1.02 -12.69
C GLN A 136 -2.09 -0.42 -12.69
N GLY A 137 -2.66 -0.17 -13.87
CA GLY A 137 -4.05 0.26 -14.03
C GLY A 137 -4.25 1.63 -14.65
N GLY A 138 -5.51 1.94 -14.96
CA GLY A 138 -5.91 3.16 -15.69
C GLY A 138 -5.66 4.47 -14.94
N LEU A 139 -5.72 4.44 -13.61
CA LEU A 139 -5.40 5.60 -12.77
C LEU A 139 -3.97 6.08 -13.04
N TYR A 140 -3.01 5.17 -13.10
CA TYR A 140 -1.59 5.50 -13.28
C TYR A 140 -1.29 6.02 -14.69
N ALA A 141 -2.01 5.52 -15.70
CA ALA A 141 -1.96 6.11 -17.03
C ALA A 141 -2.49 7.57 -17.02
N SER A 142 -3.48 7.86 -16.19
CA SER A 142 -3.98 9.22 -16.00
C SER A 142 -2.97 10.10 -15.26
N LEU A 143 -2.36 9.60 -14.17
CA LEU A 143 -1.30 10.32 -13.46
C LEU A 143 -0.09 10.59 -14.38
N ALA A 144 0.31 9.63 -15.22
CA ALA A 144 1.38 9.82 -16.21
C ALA A 144 1.07 10.98 -17.16
N ARG A 145 -0.15 11.06 -17.71
CA ARG A 145 -0.57 12.19 -18.55
C ARG A 145 -0.54 13.53 -17.80
N LEU A 146 -0.90 13.53 -16.52
CA LEU A 146 -0.81 14.73 -15.68
C LEU A 146 0.66 15.16 -15.50
N ARG A 147 1.59 14.21 -15.27
CA ARG A 147 3.04 14.52 -15.22
C ARG A 147 3.57 15.05 -16.55
N GLU A 148 3.30 14.36 -17.66
CA GLU A 148 3.72 14.75 -19.00
C GLU A 148 3.21 16.15 -19.41
N SER A 149 1.99 16.48 -19.01
CA SER A 149 1.37 17.78 -19.28
C SER A 149 1.65 18.85 -18.22
N ARG A 150 2.46 18.55 -17.19
CA ARG A 150 2.71 19.44 -16.04
C ARG A 150 1.40 19.91 -15.39
N GLY A 151 0.48 18.96 -15.19
CA GLY A 151 -0.81 19.19 -14.54
C GLY A 151 -1.88 19.87 -15.40
N THR A 152 -1.61 20.13 -16.68
CA THR A 152 -2.54 20.89 -17.57
C THR A 152 -3.47 20.02 -18.41
N ALA A 153 -3.34 18.68 -18.38
CA ALA A 153 -4.21 17.77 -19.11
C ALA A 153 -5.69 18.03 -18.81
N ALA A 154 -6.50 18.06 -19.86
CA ALA A 154 -7.94 18.31 -19.74
C ALA A 154 -8.69 17.14 -19.06
N ASP A 155 -8.19 15.91 -19.23
CA ASP A 155 -8.72 14.67 -18.65
C ASP A 155 -8.17 14.42 -17.23
N ASN A 156 -8.25 15.41 -16.37
CA ASN A 156 -7.80 15.34 -14.99
C ASN A 156 -8.85 14.69 -14.09
N PRO A 157 -8.60 13.51 -13.50
CA PRO A 157 -9.57 12.78 -12.69
C PRO A 157 -10.00 13.54 -11.42
N PHE A 158 -9.11 14.31 -10.82
CA PHE A 158 -9.41 15.09 -9.63
C PHE A 158 -10.34 16.25 -9.93
N ARG A 159 -10.10 16.96 -11.02
CA ARG A 159 -10.99 18.02 -11.50
C ARG A 159 -12.34 17.48 -11.96
N ALA A 160 -12.36 16.27 -12.52
CA ALA A 160 -13.60 15.61 -12.92
C ALA A 160 -14.52 15.28 -11.73
N LEU A 161 -13.93 15.03 -10.54
CA LEU A 161 -14.65 14.90 -9.27
C LEU A 161 -15.12 16.25 -8.70
N GLY A 162 -14.61 17.38 -9.19
CA GLY A 162 -14.92 18.71 -8.68
C GLY A 162 -13.91 19.25 -7.66
N LEU A 163 -12.75 18.61 -7.53
CA LEU A 163 -11.67 19.07 -6.66
C LEU A 163 -10.80 20.12 -7.36
N ASP A 164 -10.34 21.09 -6.61
CA ASP A 164 -9.26 21.95 -7.08
C ASP A 164 -7.96 21.15 -7.18
N TYR A 165 -7.11 21.56 -8.11
CA TYR A 165 -5.91 20.80 -8.42
C TYR A 165 -4.73 21.71 -8.72
N ALA A 166 -3.61 21.45 -8.05
CA ALA A 166 -2.30 22.03 -8.30
C ALA A 166 -1.26 20.94 -8.52
N TYR A 167 -0.20 21.25 -9.28
CA TYR A 167 0.85 20.30 -9.63
C TYR A 167 2.22 20.84 -9.31
N VAL A 168 3.09 20.01 -8.73
CA VAL A 168 4.50 20.27 -8.47
C VAL A 168 5.33 19.30 -9.31
N GLU A 169 6.11 19.84 -10.26
CA GLU A 169 6.89 19.05 -11.22
C GLU A 169 8.09 18.37 -10.58
N ASP A 170 8.78 19.05 -9.66
CA ASP A 170 9.92 18.51 -8.90
C ASP A 170 9.61 18.50 -7.42
N GLY A 171 9.06 17.39 -6.95
CA GLY A 171 8.72 17.18 -5.54
C GLY A 171 9.92 16.85 -4.66
N ASN A 172 11.12 16.75 -5.24
CA ASN A 172 12.38 16.66 -4.52
C ASN A 172 13.09 18.02 -4.40
N ASP A 173 12.55 19.07 -5.02
CA ASP A 173 12.90 20.46 -4.71
C ASP A 173 12.07 20.96 -3.53
N GLU A 174 12.71 21.02 -2.35
CA GLU A 174 12.07 21.44 -1.10
C GLU A 174 11.42 22.83 -1.21
N GLN A 175 12.07 23.78 -1.92
CA GLN A 175 11.57 25.15 -2.07
C GLN A 175 10.32 25.19 -2.96
N ALA A 176 10.30 24.41 -4.04
CA ALA A 176 9.14 24.31 -4.92
C ALA A 176 7.94 23.72 -4.19
N VAL A 177 8.17 22.67 -3.38
CA VAL A 177 7.11 22.03 -2.55
C VAL A 177 6.62 22.98 -1.47
N GLU A 178 7.51 23.68 -0.74
CA GLU A 178 7.16 24.66 0.28
C GLU A 178 6.30 25.77 -0.30
N ALA A 179 6.67 26.32 -1.45
CA ALA A 179 5.89 27.37 -2.11
C ALA A 179 4.49 26.89 -2.53
N ALA A 180 4.39 25.66 -3.03
CA ALA A 180 3.11 25.08 -3.44
C ALA A 180 2.20 24.80 -2.23
N LEU A 181 2.74 24.28 -1.13
CA LEU A 181 2.01 24.06 0.13
C LEU A 181 1.54 25.38 0.74
N ALA A 182 2.40 26.41 0.74
CA ALA A 182 2.05 27.74 1.22
C ALA A 182 0.92 28.38 0.38
N ALA A 183 0.87 28.11 -0.93
CA ALA A 183 -0.18 28.63 -1.80
C ALA A 183 -1.57 28.00 -1.54
N VAL A 184 -1.62 26.78 -1.02
CA VAL A 184 -2.89 26.08 -0.70
C VAL A 184 -3.23 26.10 0.79
N ARG A 185 -2.33 26.61 1.63
CA ARG A 185 -2.57 26.76 3.08
C ARG A 185 -3.75 27.67 3.36
N GLY A 186 -4.61 27.26 4.30
CA GLY A 186 -5.80 28.02 4.66
C GLY A 186 -6.88 28.04 3.59
N CYS A 187 -6.86 27.08 2.67
CA CYS A 187 -7.93 26.92 1.66
C CYS A 187 -9.29 26.77 2.34
N ASP A 188 -10.35 27.26 1.70
CA ASP A 188 -11.73 27.18 2.18
C ASP A 188 -12.54 26.09 1.46
N HIS A 189 -11.91 25.37 0.56
CA HIS A 189 -12.46 24.26 -0.21
C HIS A 189 -11.39 23.19 -0.45
N PRO A 190 -11.76 21.94 -0.81
CA PRO A 190 -10.81 20.87 -0.96
C PRO A 190 -9.89 21.04 -2.19
N VAL A 191 -8.60 20.81 -1.98
CA VAL A 191 -7.59 20.90 -3.02
C VAL A 191 -6.70 19.67 -3.06
N VAL A 192 -6.43 19.14 -4.25
CA VAL A 192 -5.42 18.12 -4.50
C VAL A 192 -4.13 18.80 -4.94
N LEU A 193 -3.08 18.61 -4.16
CA LEU A 193 -1.72 18.97 -4.53
C LEU A 193 -0.98 17.71 -5.01
N HIS A 194 -0.82 17.58 -6.31
CA HIS A 194 -0.12 16.45 -6.94
C HIS A 194 1.37 16.76 -7.03
N VAL A 195 2.18 16.03 -6.28
CA VAL A 195 3.62 16.23 -6.16
C VAL A 195 4.35 15.07 -6.82
N HIS A 196 5.06 15.32 -7.92
CA HIS A 196 5.86 14.33 -8.60
C HIS A 196 7.22 14.20 -7.94
N THR A 197 7.52 13.03 -7.39
CA THR A 197 8.77 12.73 -6.70
C THR A 197 9.50 11.55 -7.38
N ARG A 198 10.76 11.34 -7.02
CA ARG A 198 11.55 10.20 -7.50
C ARG A 198 11.87 9.27 -6.34
N LYS A 199 11.45 8.01 -6.49
CA LYS A 199 11.76 6.95 -5.52
C LYS A 199 13.24 6.61 -5.58
N GLY A 200 13.91 6.53 -4.42
CA GLY A 200 15.32 6.18 -4.32
C GLY A 200 16.31 7.33 -4.56
N LEU A 201 15.84 8.53 -4.92
CA LEU A 201 16.70 9.68 -5.25
C LEU A 201 17.76 9.92 -4.15
N GLY A 202 19.01 10.12 -4.59
CA GLY A 202 20.15 10.35 -3.74
C GLY A 202 20.88 9.07 -3.30
N PHE A 203 20.38 7.89 -3.68
CA PHE A 203 21.05 6.62 -3.40
C PHE A 203 21.07 5.72 -4.64
N ALA A 204 22.17 5.71 -5.37
CA ALA A 204 22.29 5.04 -6.66
C ALA A 204 21.80 3.57 -6.70
N PRO A 205 22.05 2.71 -5.69
CA PRO A 205 21.49 1.36 -5.68
C PRO A 205 19.96 1.33 -5.66
N ALA A 206 19.31 2.28 -4.98
CA ALA A 206 17.84 2.35 -4.91
C ALA A 206 17.25 2.98 -6.17
N GLU A 207 17.97 3.90 -6.81
CA GLU A 207 17.57 4.47 -8.11
C GLU A 207 17.66 3.45 -9.25
N ALA A 208 18.55 2.45 -9.13
CA ALA A 208 18.74 1.41 -10.12
C ALA A 208 17.73 0.24 -9.99
N ASP A 209 17.11 0.05 -8.81
CA ASP A 209 16.18 -1.04 -8.54
C ASP A 209 15.18 -0.65 -7.43
N GLU A 210 14.23 0.20 -7.78
CA GLU A 210 13.26 0.78 -6.86
C GLU A 210 12.38 -0.28 -6.18
N GLU A 211 12.16 -1.42 -6.85
CA GLU A 211 11.34 -2.51 -6.32
C GLU A 211 12.04 -3.22 -5.15
N SER A 212 13.30 -3.63 -5.31
CA SER A 212 14.03 -4.37 -4.27
C SER A 212 14.45 -3.48 -3.09
N TRP A 213 14.44 -2.15 -3.28
CA TRP A 213 14.76 -1.17 -2.26
C TRP A 213 13.52 -0.55 -1.59
N HIS A 214 12.33 -0.99 -1.91
CA HIS A 214 11.11 -0.52 -1.24
C HIS A 214 11.12 -0.87 0.26
N HIS A 215 11.49 -2.10 0.60
CA HIS A 215 11.71 -2.58 1.96
C HIS A 215 12.97 -3.42 1.97
N VAL A 216 14.02 -2.90 2.58
CA VAL A 216 15.35 -3.53 2.62
C VAL A 216 15.76 -3.78 4.05
N GLY A 217 16.42 -4.93 4.31
CA GLY A 217 17.08 -5.23 5.58
C GLY A 217 18.34 -4.37 5.78
N PRO A 218 19.13 -4.62 6.83
CA PRO A 218 20.38 -3.90 7.05
C PRO A 218 21.31 -3.96 5.84
N PHE A 219 21.90 -2.83 5.47
CA PHE A 219 22.84 -2.71 4.36
C PHE A 219 23.95 -1.71 4.69
N ASP A 220 25.05 -1.78 3.97
CA ASP A 220 26.14 -0.81 4.05
C ASP A 220 25.71 0.45 3.26
N PRO A 221 25.59 1.61 3.91
CA PRO A 221 25.13 2.83 3.24
C PRO A 221 26.13 3.40 2.22
N GLU A 222 27.41 3.02 2.29
CA GLU A 222 28.43 3.50 1.34
C GLU A 222 28.44 2.67 0.06
N THR A 223 28.27 1.36 0.19
CA THR A 223 28.38 0.41 -0.94
C THR A 223 27.03 -0.06 -1.46
N GLY A 224 25.96 0.02 -0.66
CA GLY A 224 24.66 -0.59 -0.95
C GLY A 224 24.67 -2.11 -0.74
N GLU A 225 25.75 -2.70 -0.22
CA GLU A 225 25.81 -4.14 0.03
C GLU A 225 24.84 -4.51 1.17
N LYS A 226 23.93 -5.46 0.90
CA LYS A 226 22.96 -5.95 1.88
C LYS A 226 23.68 -6.81 2.93
N LEU A 227 23.63 -6.38 4.20
CA LEU A 227 24.31 -7.00 5.32
C LEU A 227 23.42 -8.09 5.94
N GLY A 228 23.91 -9.35 5.92
CA GLY A 228 23.27 -10.49 6.58
C GLY A 228 22.09 -11.09 5.80
N GLY A 229 21.76 -12.35 6.11
CA GLY A 229 20.70 -13.13 5.48
C GLY A 229 19.26 -12.68 5.82
N GLY A 230 19.04 -11.40 6.09
CA GLY A 230 17.73 -10.79 6.23
C GLY A 230 17.04 -10.77 4.88
N ARG A 231 15.86 -11.39 4.78
CA ARG A 231 15.05 -11.38 3.58
C ARG A 231 14.59 -9.95 3.29
N ALA A 232 15.25 -9.30 2.35
CA ALA A 232 14.57 -8.24 1.61
C ALA A 232 13.39 -8.86 0.85
N SER A 233 12.27 -8.21 0.81
CA SER A 233 11.16 -8.61 -0.05
C SER A 233 11.70 -8.76 -1.49
N GLY A 234 11.86 -10.01 -1.95
CA GLY A 234 12.28 -10.33 -3.32
C GLY A 234 13.71 -10.86 -3.54
N GLY A 235 14.59 -10.89 -2.53
CA GLY A 235 15.95 -11.43 -2.69
C GLY A 235 16.04 -12.92 -2.31
N ILE A 236 16.32 -13.80 -3.27
CA ILE A 236 16.66 -15.21 -3.01
C ILE A 236 18.13 -15.27 -2.55
N VAL A 237 18.35 -15.56 -1.27
CA VAL A 237 19.67 -15.97 -0.81
C VAL A 237 19.82 -17.46 -1.14
N ALA A 238 20.74 -17.80 -2.02
CA ALA A 238 20.92 -19.14 -2.60
C ALA A 238 21.20 -20.29 -1.58
N THR A 239 21.31 -19.99 -0.29
CA THR A 239 21.58 -20.95 0.78
C THR A 239 20.48 -21.02 1.85
N ALA A 240 19.44 -20.19 1.79
CA ALA A 240 18.32 -20.25 2.73
C ALA A 240 17.29 -21.31 2.28
N PRO A 241 16.63 -22.01 3.23
CA PRO A 241 15.53 -22.91 2.86
C PRO A 241 14.42 -22.13 2.12
N ALA A 242 13.81 -22.78 1.10
CA ALA A 242 12.71 -22.20 0.35
C ALA A 242 11.56 -21.81 1.27
N THR A 243 11.00 -20.63 1.05
CA THR A 243 9.82 -20.17 1.78
C THR A 243 8.54 -20.75 1.20
N TYR A 244 7.44 -20.66 1.94
CA TYR A 244 6.12 -20.94 1.39
C TYR A 244 5.78 -20.05 0.17
N ALA A 245 6.26 -18.81 0.14
CA ALA A 245 6.15 -17.97 -1.06
C ALA A 245 6.90 -18.57 -2.26
N ASP A 246 8.17 -18.96 -2.08
CA ASP A 246 8.96 -19.58 -3.15
C ASP A 246 8.31 -20.87 -3.65
N ILE A 247 7.89 -21.73 -2.72
CA ILE A 247 7.19 -23.00 -3.01
C ILE A 247 5.90 -22.74 -3.81
N THR A 248 5.12 -21.75 -3.39
CA THR A 248 3.87 -21.37 -4.08
C THR A 248 4.14 -20.91 -5.51
N GLY A 249 5.05 -19.95 -5.68
CA GLY A 249 5.34 -19.39 -6.99
C GLY A 249 5.89 -20.43 -7.97
N GLU A 250 6.77 -21.34 -7.51
CA GLU A 250 7.28 -22.44 -8.31
C GLU A 250 6.16 -23.42 -8.69
N HIS A 251 5.34 -23.81 -7.72
CA HIS A 251 4.29 -24.78 -7.93
C HIS A 251 3.20 -24.26 -8.90
N LEU A 252 2.71 -23.04 -8.67
CA LEU A 252 1.71 -22.43 -9.54
C LEU A 252 2.23 -22.23 -10.96
N LEU A 253 3.47 -21.74 -11.11
CA LEU A 253 4.07 -21.56 -12.43
C LEU A 253 4.21 -22.89 -13.17
N ALA A 254 4.60 -23.96 -12.48
CA ALA A 254 4.67 -25.30 -13.07
C ALA A 254 3.28 -25.81 -13.52
N ARG A 255 2.24 -25.54 -12.71
CA ARG A 255 0.84 -25.89 -13.04
C ARG A 255 0.30 -25.07 -14.21
N MET A 256 0.64 -23.79 -14.33
CA MET A 256 0.26 -22.93 -15.46
C MET A 256 0.72 -23.48 -16.81
N ALA A 257 1.83 -24.20 -16.86
CA ALA A 257 2.30 -24.84 -18.09
C ALA A 257 1.33 -25.91 -18.64
N SER A 258 0.56 -26.55 -17.78
CA SER A 258 -0.41 -27.62 -18.15
C SER A 258 -1.86 -27.18 -18.03
N ASP A 259 -2.17 -26.17 -17.22
CA ASP A 259 -3.52 -25.62 -17.05
C ASP A 259 -3.57 -24.14 -17.46
N GLN A 260 -4.04 -23.90 -18.68
CA GLN A 260 -4.19 -22.54 -19.23
C GLN A 260 -5.32 -21.73 -18.57
N ARG A 261 -6.14 -22.34 -17.72
CA ARG A 261 -7.23 -21.68 -16.98
C ARG A 261 -6.78 -21.20 -15.61
N LEU A 262 -5.62 -21.66 -15.11
CA LEU A 262 -5.07 -21.22 -13.84
C LEU A 262 -4.67 -19.74 -13.93
N VAL A 263 -5.17 -18.94 -12.99
CA VAL A 263 -4.86 -17.50 -12.87
C VAL A 263 -4.43 -17.20 -11.45
N ALA A 264 -3.21 -16.73 -11.27
CA ALA A 264 -2.73 -16.22 -10.00
C ALA A 264 -3.04 -14.72 -9.90
N ILE A 265 -3.66 -14.31 -8.79
CA ILE A 265 -4.07 -12.92 -8.53
C ILE A 265 -3.30 -12.39 -7.32
N SER A 266 -2.80 -11.18 -7.42
CA SER A 266 -2.15 -10.44 -6.34
C SER A 266 -2.77 -9.05 -6.18
N SER A 267 -2.79 -8.53 -4.96
CA SER A 267 -3.11 -7.14 -4.66
C SER A 267 -1.86 -6.39 -4.20
N ALA A 268 -1.03 -5.96 -5.17
CA ALA A 268 0.24 -5.23 -5.01
C ALA A 268 1.32 -5.95 -4.17
N THR A 269 1.13 -7.23 -3.85
CA THR A 269 2.06 -8.03 -3.02
C THR A 269 2.52 -9.33 -3.71
N PRO A 270 3.00 -9.28 -4.97
CA PRO A 270 3.30 -10.49 -5.76
C PRO A 270 4.34 -11.41 -5.12
N TYR A 271 5.26 -10.84 -4.34
CA TYR A 271 6.29 -11.61 -3.64
C TYR A 271 5.76 -12.55 -2.56
N MET A 272 4.59 -12.26 -2.00
CA MET A 272 3.96 -13.13 -1.00
C MET A 272 3.57 -14.48 -1.59
N MET A 273 3.26 -14.50 -2.89
CA MET A 273 3.02 -15.70 -3.66
C MET A 273 4.26 -16.22 -4.38
N GLY A 274 5.43 -15.62 -4.15
CA GLY A 274 6.68 -15.98 -4.82
C GLY A 274 6.76 -15.59 -6.31
N PHE A 275 5.89 -14.68 -6.79
CA PHE A 275 5.93 -14.18 -8.15
C PHE A 275 6.96 -13.05 -8.28
N THR A 276 8.22 -13.43 -8.44
CA THR A 276 9.31 -12.53 -8.79
C THR A 276 9.07 -11.91 -10.18
N PRO A 277 9.78 -10.83 -10.58
CA PRO A 277 9.65 -10.26 -11.92
C PRO A 277 9.76 -11.31 -13.03
N ALA A 278 10.75 -12.20 -12.95
CA ALA A 278 10.94 -13.28 -13.93
C ALA A 278 9.77 -14.27 -13.96
N ARG A 279 9.19 -14.63 -12.80
CA ARG A 279 8.03 -15.53 -12.74
C ARG A 279 6.76 -14.84 -13.25
N ARG A 280 6.60 -13.53 -13.01
CA ARG A 280 5.49 -12.75 -13.58
C ARG A 280 5.56 -12.70 -15.09
N GLU A 281 6.75 -12.46 -15.64
CA GLU A 281 6.99 -12.50 -17.07
C GLU A 281 6.67 -13.88 -17.68
N ALA A 282 7.15 -14.95 -17.04
CA ALA A 282 6.91 -16.32 -17.49
C ALA A 282 5.42 -16.73 -17.41
N ALA A 283 4.69 -16.29 -16.40
CA ALA A 283 3.25 -16.52 -16.25
C ALA A 283 2.42 -15.72 -17.26
N GLY A 284 2.92 -14.56 -17.70
CA GLY A 284 2.25 -13.70 -18.67
C GLY A 284 0.81 -13.37 -18.23
N ARG A 285 -0.17 -13.61 -19.09
CA ARG A 285 -1.58 -13.30 -18.79
C ARG A 285 -2.23 -14.15 -17.69
N GLN A 286 -1.56 -15.21 -17.23
CA GLN A 286 -2.03 -16.04 -16.10
C GLN A 286 -1.64 -15.46 -14.74
N PHE A 287 -0.89 -14.36 -14.71
CA PHE A 287 -0.65 -13.57 -13.51
C PHE A 287 -1.32 -12.20 -13.64
N VAL A 288 -2.12 -11.83 -12.64
CA VAL A 288 -2.84 -10.56 -12.57
C VAL A 288 -2.50 -9.85 -11.28
N ASP A 289 -1.93 -8.66 -11.35
CA ASP A 289 -1.79 -7.76 -10.21
C ASP A 289 -2.82 -6.62 -10.35
N VAL A 290 -3.74 -6.55 -9.40
CA VAL A 290 -4.83 -5.56 -9.43
C VAL A 290 -4.47 -4.23 -8.74
N GLY A 291 -3.22 -4.10 -8.26
CA GLY A 291 -2.84 -3.00 -7.38
C GLY A 291 -3.38 -3.22 -5.96
N ILE A 292 -3.40 -2.16 -5.14
CA ILE A 292 -3.95 -2.25 -3.77
C ILE A 292 -5.48 -2.20 -3.86
N ALA A 293 -6.11 -3.34 -4.10
CA ALA A 293 -7.54 -3.47 -4.34
C ALA A 293 -8.03 -4.88 -3.96
N GLU A 294 -7.98 -5.20 -2.67
CA GLU A 294 -8.28 -6.53 -2.14
C GLU A 294 -9.73 -6.95 -2.40
N GLU A 295 -10.68 -6.04 -2.24
CA GLU A 295 -12.10 -6.25 -2.50
C GLU A 295 -12.33 -6.62 -3.97
N HIS A 296 -11.72 -5.85 -4.88
CA HIS A 296 -11.77 -6.13 -6.31
C HIS A 296 -11.13 -7.48 -6.66
N ALA A 297 -10.00 -7.84 -6.02
CA ALA A 297 -9.32 -9.11 -6.27
C ALA A 297 -10.23 -10.32 -6.00
N VAL A 298 -10.98 -10.30 -4.89
CA VAL A 298 -11.91 -11.37 -4.51
C VAL A 298 -13.09 -11.44 -5.49
N THR A 299 -13.71 -10.31 -5.79
CA THR A 299 -14.83 -10.26 -6.74
C THR A 299 -14.39 -10.67 -8.16
N LEU A 300 -13.19 -10.23 -8.60
CA LEU A 300 -12.59 -10.67 -9.86
C LEU A 300 -12.37 -12.19 -9.89
N ALA A 301 -11.87 -12.76 -8.79
CA ALA A 301 -11.67 -14.20 -8.68
C ALA A 301 -13.00 -14.96 -8.83
N ALA A 302 -14.07 -14.51 -8.20
CA ALA A 302 -15.41 -15.09 -8.36
C ALA A 302 -15.88 -15.03 -9.82
N GLY A 303 -15.67 -13.89 -10.50
CA GLY A 303 -15.98 -13.73 -11.92
C GLY A 303 -15.17 -14.65 -12.82
N LEU A 304 -13.87 -14.81 -12.56
CA LEU A 304 -13.00 -15.75 -13.28
C LEU A 304 -13.45 -17.20 -13.10
N ALA A 305 -13.80 -17.59 -11.86
CA ALA A 305 -14.33 -18.92 -11.55
C ALA A 305 -15.64 -19.18 -12.30
N ALA A 306 -16.56 -18.24 -12.31
CA ALA A 306 -17.81 -18.32 -13.08
C ALA A 306 -17.57 -18.44 -14.60
N GLY A 307 -16.49 -17.86 -15.10
CA GLY A 307 -16.02 -17.99 -16.48
C GLY A 307 -15.27 -19.30 -16.79
N GLY A 308 -15.13 -20.20 -15.82
CA GLY A 308 -14.45 -21.49 -15.96
C GLY A 308 -12.92 -21.43 -15.80
N ALA A 309 -12.38 -20.33 -15.28
CA ALA A 309 -10.99 -20.25 -14.86
C ALA A 309 -10.77 -20.88 -13.47
N HIS A 310 -9.50 -21.10 -13.12
CA HIS A 310 -9.08 -21.57 -11.80
C HIS A 310 -8.32 -20.43 -11.07
N PRO A 311 -8.99 -19.52 -10.41
CA PRO A 311 -8.35 -18.40 -9.74
C PRO A 311 -7.72 -18.82 -8.41
N VAL A 312 -6.48 -18.35 -8.20
CA VAL A 312 -5.75 -18.47 -6.92
C VAL A 312 -5.33 -17.08 -6.50
N TYR A 313 -5.96 -16.55 -5.46
CA TYR A 313 -5.66 -15.22 -4.92
C TYR A 313 -4.74 -15.31 -3.70
N GLY A 314 -3.62 -14.61 -3.73
CA GLY A 314 -2.70 -14.53 -2.59
C GLY A 314 -2.75 -13.19 -1.89
N VAL A 315 -2.91 -13.20 -0.57
CA VAL A 315 -3.11 -11.99 0.24
C VAL A 315 -2.50 -12.14 1.64
N TYR A 316 -2.10 -11.04 2.25
CA TYR A 316 -1.75 -11.02 3.68
C TYR A 316 -2.99 -11.17 4.56
N GLY A 317 -2.89 -11.93 5.66
CA GLY A 317 -3.98 -12.15 6.60
C GLY A 317 -4.62 -10.86 7.11
N THR A 318 -3.81 -9.85 7.41
CA THR A 318 -4.32 -8.54 7.84
C THR A 318 -5.09 -7.81 6.74
N PHE A 319 -4.68 -7.92 5.47
CA PHE A 319 -5.35 -7.24 4.34
C PHE A 319 -6.60 -7.97 3.88
N LEU A 320 -6.69 -9.29 4.12
CA LEU A 320 -7.89 -10.06 3.83
C LEU A 320 -9.16 -9.52 4.52
N GLN A 321 -8.99 -8.84 5.66
CA GLN A 321 -10.09 -8.24 6.41
C GLN A 321 -10.91 -7.25 5.59
N ARG A 322 -10.29 -6.56 4.62
CA ARG A 322 -10.99 -5.62 3.72
C ARG A 322 -12.00 -6.31 2.81
N ALA A 323 -11.73 -7.56 2.44
CA ALA A 323 -12.53 -8.30 1.48
C ALA A 323 -13.52 -9.29 2.14
N TYR A 324 -13.84 -9.11 3.42
CA TYR A 324 -14.73 -10.01 4.15
C TYR A 324 -16.10 -10.15 3.49
N ASP A 325 -16.72 -9.02 3.13
CA ASP A 325 -18.03 -9.02 2.48
C ASP A 325 -17.99 -9.68 1.10
N GLN A 326 -16.95 -9.42 0.32
CA GLN A 326 -16.77 -10.01 -1.01
C GLN A 326 -16.54 -11.52 -0.94
N ILE A 327 -15.84 -12.01 0.08
CA ILE A 327 -15.67 -13.45 0.30
C ILE A 327 -17.02 -14.09 0.58
N TRP A 328 -17.82 -13.49 1.45
CA TRP A 328 -19.16 -14.00 1.74
C TRP A 328 -20.10 -13.88 0.55
N HIS A 329 -20.26 -12.66 0.03
CA HIS A 329 -21.26 -12.34 -0.99
C HIS A 329 -20.92 -12.91 -2.36
N ASP A 330 -19.66 -12.70 -2.83
CA ASP A 330 -19.33 -13.03 -4.21
C ASP A 330 -18.79 -14.46 -4.37
N VAL A 331 -18.12 -15.00 -3.34
CA VAL A 331 -17.53 -16.34 -3.40
C VAL A 331 -18.45 -17.38 -2.75
N CYS A 332 -18.72 -17.26 -1.44
CA CYS A 332 -19.40 -18.32 -0.71
C CYS A 332 -20.87 -18.45 -1.10
N LEU A 333 -21.62 -17.35 -1.15
CA LEU A 333 -23.04 -17.34 -1.51
C LEU A 333 -23.28 -17.84 -2.94
N ASN A 334 -22.35 -17.57 -3.85
CA ASN A 334 -22.38 -18.01 -5.23
C ASN A 334 -21.72 -19.38 -5.45
N ALA A 335 -21.20 -20.03 -4.41
CA ALA A 335 -20.45 -21.27 -4.50
C ALA A 335 -19.33 -21.23 -5.57
N ALA A 336 -18.67 -20.08 -5.71
CA ALA A 336 -17.61 -19.87 -6.68
C ALA A 336 -16.34 -20.63 -6.25
N PRO A 337 -15.76 -21.50 -7.12
CA PRO A 337 -14.56 -22.26 -6.79
C PRO A 337 -13.31 -21.36 -6.84
N VAL A 338 -13.07 -20.62 -5.79
CA VAL A 338 -11.93 -19.71 -5.61
C VAL A 338 -11.00 -20.26 -4.55
N THR A 339 -9.70 -20.30 -4.80
CA THR A 339 -8.68 -20.60 -3.81
C THR A 339 -8.06 -19.31 -3.31
N ILE A 340 -8.07 -19.08 -1.99
CA ILE A 340 -7.44 -17.92 -1.35
C ILE A 340 -6.28 -18.39 -0.48
N LEU A 341 -5.07 -17.92 -0.79
CA LEU A 341 -3.85 -18.21 -0.03
C LEU A 341 -3.59 -17.07 0.94
N VAL A 342 -3.71 -17.34 2.23
CA VAL A 342 -3.56 -16.33 3.29
C VAL A 342 -2.17 -16.43 3.89
N PHE A 343 -1.34 -15.46 3.61
CA PHE A 343 0.04 -15.38 4.11
C PHE A 343 0.12 -14.50 5.36
N GLY A 344 1.06 -14.82 6.25
CA GLY A 344 1.28 -14.01 7.44
C GLY A 344 0.14 -14.07 8.47
N SER A 345 -0.66 -15.13 8.46
CA SER A 345 -1.66 -15.42 9.51
C SER A 345 -0.95 -15.92 10.75
N SER A 346 -0.42 -15.01 11.56
CA SER A 346 0.29 -15.35 12.80
C SER A 346 0.66 -14.12 13.60
N ALA A 347 1.12 -14.33 14.82
CA ALA A 347 1.71 -13.33 15.71
C ALA A 347 3.22 -13.18 15.50
N PHE A 348 3.71 -13.21 14.28
CA PHE A 348 5.14 -12.98 14.01
C PHE A 348 5.40 -11.50 13.69
N GLY A 349 6.63 -11.03 13.98
CA GLY A 349 6.99 -9.63 13.68
C GLY A 349 6.28 -8.63 14.59
N THR A 350 6.32 -8.83 15.88
CA THR A 350 5.47 -8.25 16.92
C THR A 350 5.64 -6.75 17.19
N THR A 351 6.45 -6.02 16.44
CA THR A 351 6.64 -4.58 16.65
C THR A 351 5.56 -3.71 16.00
N ASP A 352 4.61 -4.31 15.30
CA ASP A 352 3.58 -3.62 14.55
C ASP A 352 2.20 -4.22 14.82
N ALA A 353 1.34 -3.42 15.45
CA ALA A 353 -0.03 -3.81 15.78
C ALA A 353 -0.96 -3.92 14.56
N THR A 354 -0.55 -3.42 13.40
CA THR A 354 -1.42 -3.27 12.22
C THR A 354 -1.26 -4.39 11.18
N HIS A 355 -0.16 -5.16 11.23
CA HIS A 355 0.16 -6.22 10.26
C HIS A 355 0.16 -7.63 10.87
N LEU A 356 -0.70 -7.87 11.84
CA LEU A 356 -0.86 -9.17 12.51
C LEU A 356 -2.08 -9.91 11.98
N GLY A 357 -1.93 -11.19 11.64
CA GLY A 357 -2.99 -12.05 11.15
C GLY A 357 -3.70 -12.82 12.27
N PHE A 358 -4.42 -12.13 13.16
CA PHE A 358 -5.12 -12.77 14.27
C PHE A 358 -6.58 -13.09 14.02
N TYR A 359 -7.20 -12.39 13.07
CA TYR A 359 -8.66 -12.37 12.96
C TYR A 359 -9.20 -13.33 11.91
N ASP A 360 -8.36 -13.88 11.06
CA ASP A 360 -8.74 -14.71 9.91
C ASP A 360 -9.57 -15.95 10.32
N ILE A 361 -9.15 -16.69 11.35
CA ILE A 361 -9.91 -17.85 11.85
C ILE A 361 -11.28 -17.41 12.38
N ALA A 362 -11.32 -16.38 13.24
CA ALA A 362 -12.57 -15.91 13.83
C ALA A 362 -13.50 -15.29 12.78
N MET A 363 -12.93 -14.63 11.77
CA MET A 363 -13.66 -13.96 10.70
C MET A 363 -14.24 -14.95 9.68
N LEU A 364 -13.50 -16.02 9.35
CA LEU A 364 -13.83 -16.92 8.25
C LEU A 364 -14.29 -18.30 8.70
N GLY A 365 -13.98 -18.71 9.93
CA GLY A 365 -14.18 -20.08 10.40
C GLY A 365 -15.63 -20.57 10.38
N ASP A 366 -16.59 -19.67 10.58
CA ASP A 366 -18.02 -19.98 10.57
C ASP A 366 -18.72 -19.57 9.26
N MET A 367 -17.96 -19.17 8.23
CA MET A 367 -18.53 -18.73 6.96
C MET A 367 -19.06 -19.92 6.15
N PRO A 368 -20.37 -20.01 5.88
CA PRO A 368 -20.94 -21.16 5.18
C PRO A 368 -20.37 -21.30 3.75
N GLY A 369 -20.07 -22.54 3.35
CA GLY A 369 -19.52 -22.82 2.02
C GLY A 369 -18.01 -22.61 1.90
N LEU A 370 -17.34 -22.09 2.94
CA LEU A 370 -15.89 -21.95 2.98
C LEU A 370 -15.22 -23.18 3.59
N THR A 371 -14.18 -23.70 2.96
CA THR A 371 -13.28 -24.70 3.54
C THR A 371 -12.01 -24.03 4.00
N TYR A 372 -11.75 -24.01 5.31
CA TYR A 372 -10.56 -23.42 5.91
C TYR A 372 -9.50 -24.52 6.15
N LEU A 373 -8.31 -24.36 5.55
CA LEU A 373 -7.19 -25.30 5.64
C LEU A 373 -5.98 -24.61 6.29
N ALA A 374 -5.28 -25.36 7.17
CA ALA A 374 -4.09 -24.89 7.88
C ALA A 374 -2.97 -25.94 7.80
N PRO A 375 -2.17 -25.95 6.73
CA PRO A 375 -1.08 -26.94 6.57
C PRO A 375 0.02 -26.71 7.61
N THR A 376 0.63 -27.79 8.10
CA THR A 376 1.67 -27.77 9.10
C THR A 376 3.07 -28.00 8.51
N CYS A 377 3.14 -28.55 7.30
CA CYS A 377 4.39 -28.81 6.59
C CYS A 377 4.25 -28.57 5.09
N ARG A 378 5.37 -28.60 4.38
CA ARG A 378 5.43 -28.38 2.92
C ARG A 378 4.57 -29.38 2.14
N GLU A 379 4.62 -30.64 2.49
CA GLU A 379 3.94 -31.73 1.81
C GLU A 379 2.41 -31.57 1.94
N GLU A 380 1.93 -31.25 3.14
CA GLU A 380 0.52 -30.94 3.37
C GLU A 380 0.10 -29.69 2.61
N TYR A 381 0.94 -28.64 2.61
CA TYR A 381 0.64 -27.41 1.89
C TYR A 381 0.43 -27.66 0.39
N LEU A 382 1.33 -28.39 -0.24
CA LEU A 382 1.22 -28.70 -1.66
C LEU A 382 0.01 -29.60 -1.97
N ALA A 383 -0.24 -30.62 -1.13
CA ALA A 383 -1.40 -31.50 -1.29
C ALA A 383 -2.73 -30.74 -1.11
N MET A 384 -2.80 -29.83 -0.12
CA MET A 384 -3.99 -28.99 0.11
C MET A 384 -4.18 -27.98 -1.02
N LEU A 385 -3.09 -27.41 -1.56
CA LEU A 385 -3.16 -26.50 -2.69
C LEU A 385 -3.66 -27.20 -3.95
N ASP A 386 -3.11 -28.38 -4.25
CA ASP A 386 -3.57 -29.20 -5.37
C ASP A 386 -5.06 -29.58 -5.22
N TRP A 387 -5.45 -29.99 -4.04
CA TRP A 387 -6.86 -30.33 -3.77
C TRP A 387 -7.78 -29.11 -3.92
N ALA A 388 -7.40 -27.94 -3.36
CA ALA A 388 -8.20 -26.73 -3.44
C ALA A 388 -8.38 -26.23 -4.88
N CYS A 389 -7.39 -26.43 -5.74
CA CYS A 389 -7.44 -26.09 -7.16
C CYS A 389 -8.05 -27.18 -8.03
N GLY A 390 -8.44 -28.33 -7.47
CA GLY A 390 -9.05 -29.43 -8.18
C GLY A 390 -8.08 -30.22 -9.09
N TRP A 391 -6.78 -30.31 -8.70
CA TRP A 391 -5.71 -31.00 -9.41
C TRP A 391 -5.43 -32.39 -8.89
#